data_6de51f2351855103d9eee3aedd1b966a
#
_entry.id   6de51f2351855103d9eee3aedd1b966a
#
_cell.length_a   1.000
_cell.length_b   1.000
_cell.length_c   1.000
_cell.angle_alpha   90.00
_cell.angle_beta   90.00
_cell.angle_gamma   90.00
#
_symmetry.space_group_name_H-M   'P 1'
#
loop_
_entity.id
_entity.type
_entity.pdbx_description
1 polymer ?
#
loop_
_entity_poly.entity_id
_entity_poly.type
_entity_poly.pdbx_seq_one_letter_code
_entity_poly.pdbx_strand_id
1 'polypeptide(L)'
;MISLLKFVVLVCLATASCENDSKDAQLLAEGNSKFTAKMFSEVAKKNPQKSFVLSAFSVLTPLAQLALASEGESHDELLRAIGLPNDETTKTAFKQEDSNLRSVKGIDLRTASRIYVANGYSLNKDYAAVVRDTFHSEVKNVDFTESQNAAKEINTWVEKQTNDRIKDLVDPNTLDESTRAVLVNAIYFKGKWKYPFEKHLTSDQDFYLSHRKKVQVPTMYNKEDYYYGESAELNARILELPYNGDESAFYIILPNDVVGINQLLEKVKDSSVLEKAFKGLYKTEVKAYIPKFKIETTTNLKETLPEIGVEGIFDASKANLNKLITNQKDLYISDAIQKAFIEINEEGAEAAAANEFGIQYLAAFIPNTVTFRADRPFVYVLKTGRNILFSGVFHP
;
A
#
# COMPACT_ATOMS: atom_id res chain seq x y z
N MET A 1 29.75 40.03 13.24
CA MET A 1 28.31 40.35 13.19
C MET A 1 27.63 39.95 11.87
N ILE A 2 28.28 40.02 10.72
CA ILE A 2 27.68 39.68 9.40
C ILE A 2 27.55 38.14 9.19
N SER A 3 28.39 37.34 9.82
CA SER A 3 28.36 35.85 9.70
C SER A 3 27.18 35.19 10.46
N LEU A 4 26.75 35.78 11.59
CA LEU A 4 25.63 35.26 12.38
C LEU A 4 24.27 35.50 11.73
N LEU A 5 24.15 36.61 11.00
CA LEU A 5 22.91 36.99 10.31
C LEU A 5 22.64 36.11 9.08
N LYS A 6 23.70 35.64 8.39
CA LYS A 6 23.57 34.70 7.27
C LYS A 6 23.17 33.31 7.72
N PHE A 7 23.60 32.87 8.92
CA PHE A 7 23.24 31.56 9.47
C PHE A 7 21.80 31.51 9.95
N VAL A 8 21.30 32.58 10.56
CA VAL A 8 19.88 32.67 11.01
C VAL A 8 18.93 32.77 9.82
N VAL A 9 19.26 33.46 8.73
CA VAL A 9 18.43 33.53 7.52
C VAL A 9 18.41 32.19 6.78
N LEU A 10 19.53 31.43 6.78
CA LEU A 10 19.56 30.09 6.14
C LEU A 10 18.75 29.06 6.93
N VAL A 11 18.76 29.14 8.27
CA VAL A 11 17.94 28.26 9.14
C VAL A 11 16.45 28.59 9.02
N CYS A 12 16.07 29.88 8.93
CA CYS A 12 14.66 30.26 8.72
C CYS A 12 14.14 29.90 7.34
N LEU A 13 14.98 29.92 6.29
CA LEU A 13 14.57 29.47 4.95
C LEU A 13 14.45 27.94 4.87
N ALA A 14 15.29 27.19 5.59
CA ALA A 14 15.20 25.74 5.66
C ALA A 14 13.97 25.26 6.48
N THR A 15 13.57 25.99 7.53
CA THR A 15 12.37 25.66 8.31
C THR A 15 11.08 26.03 7.58
N ALA A 16 11.05 27.12 6.81
CA ALA A 16 9.88 27.52 6.03
C ALA A 16 9.62 26.60 4.83
N SER A 17 10.67 26.05 4.20
CA SER A 17 10.50 25.04 3.16
C SER A 17 10.05 23.68 3.74
N CYS A 18 10.47 23.33 4.97
CA CYS A 18 10.06 22.11 5.64
C CYS A 18 8.60 22.13 6.14
N GLU A 19 8.03 23.31 6.47
CA GLU A 19 6.63 23.44 6.91
C GLU A 19 5.63 23.40 5.74
N ASN A 20 5.96 23.94 4.58
CA ASN A 20 5.08 23.85 3.40
C ASN A 20 5.09 22.46 2.75
N ASP A 21 6.22 21.78 2.75
CA ASP A 21 6.33 20.39 2.30
C ASP A 21 5.47 19.44 3.16
N SER A 22 5.19 19.79 4.41
CA SER A 22 4.45 18.91 5.34
C SER A 22 2.94 18.89 5.09
N LYS A 23 2.31 19.94 4.56
CA LYS A 23 0.85 20.08 4.46
C LYS A 23 0.24 19.23 3.34
N ASP A 24 0.79 19.29 2.14
CA ASP A 24 0.28 18.50 1.00
C ASP A 24 0.54 17.01 1.22
N ALA A 25 1.70 16.63 1.79
CA ALA A 25 2.00 15.27 2.19
C ALA A 25 1.07 14.76 3.30
N GLN A 26 0.70 15.64 4.25
CA GLN A 26 -0.28 15.30 5.28
C GLN A 26 -1.68 15.06 4.68
N LEU A 27 -2.14 15.92 3.77
CA LEU A 27 -3.43 15.75 3.07
C LEU A 27 -3.47 14.42 2.30
N LEU A 28 -2.38 14.08 1.59
CA LEU A 28 -2.28 12.81 0.89
C LEU A 28 -2.33 11.62 1.85
N ALA A 29 -1.64 11.69 2.99
CA ALA A 29 -1.66 10.62 3.98
C ALA A 29 -3.04 10.44 4.62
N GLU A 30 -3.77 11.53 4.91
CA GLU A 30 -5.15 11.48 5.40
C GLU A 30 -6.10 10.91 4.32
N GLY A 31 -5.95 11.32 3.07
CA GLY A 31 -6.67 10.77 1.93
C GLY A 31 -6.41 9.27 1.76
N ASN A 32 -5.14 8.86 1.79
CA ASN A 32 -4.72 7.46 1.74
C ASN A 32 -5.32 6.63 2.87
N SER A 33 -5.29 7.11 4.11
CA SER A 33 -5.85 6.40 5.26
C SER A 33 -7.34 6.12 5.08
N LYS A 34 -8.13 7.14 4.68
CA LYS A 34 -9.56 7.01 4.41
C LYS A 34 -9.86 6.12 3.20
N PHE A 35 -9.12 6.29 2.12
CA PHE A 35 -9.28 5.48 0.91
C PHE A 35 -8.93 4.03 1.17
N THR A 36 -7.82 3.78 1.91
CA THR A 36 -7.42 2.43 2.32
C THR A 36 -8.51 1.75 3.15
N ALA A 37 -9.10 2.42 4.13
CA ALA A 37 -10.15 1.85 4.97
C ALA A 37 -11.38 1.43 4.14
N LYS A 38 -11.81 2.26 3.18
CA LYS A 38 -12.91 1.94 2.26
C LYS A 38 -12.58 0.74 1.35
N MET A 39 -11.46 0.81 0.64
CA MET A 39 -11.01 -0.27 -0.26
C MET A 39 -10.83 -1.59 0.50
N PHE A 40 -10.18 -1.54 1.67
CA PHE A 40 -9.98 -2.71 2.52
C PHE A 40 -11.30 -3.36 2.90
N SER A 41 -12.30 -2.56 3.29
CA SER A 41 -13.63 -3.06 3.64
C SER A 41 -14.29 -3.82 2.47
N GLU A 42 -14.24 -3.27 1.25
CA GLU A 42 -14.84 -3.91 0.08
C GLU A 42 -14.08 -5.18 -0.34
N VAL A 43 -12.75 -5.16 -0.30
CA VAL A 43 -11.95 -6.35 -0.62
C VAL A 43 -12.15 -7.45 0.44
N ALA A 44 -12.27 -7.09 1.73
CA ALA A 44 -12.55 -8.05 2.80
C ALA A 44 -13.91 -8.75 2.63
N LYS A 45 -14.95 -8.02 2.20
CA LYS A 45 -16.28 -8.61 1.89
C LYS A 45 -16.21 -9.66 0.77
N LYS A 46 -15.36 -9.42 -0.23
CA LYS A 46 -15.15 -10.34 -1.38
C LYS A 46 -14.25 -11.54 -1.03
N ASN A 47 -13.51 -11.48 0.09
CA ASN A 47 -12.57 -12.51 0.54
C ASN A 47 -12.90 -13.04 1.95
N PRO A 48 -14.13 -13.53 2.21
CA PRO A 48 -14.48 -14.02 3.53
C PRO A 48 -13.62 -15.23 3.93
N GLN A 49 -13.04 -15.16 5.13
CA GLN A 49 -12.20 -16.24 5.68
C GLN A 49 -11.03 -16.66 4.77
N LYS A 50 -10.43 -15.71 4.06
CA LYS A 50 -9.26 -15.93 3.21
C LYS A 50 -8.19 -14.88 3.47
N SER A 51 -6.94 -15.27 3.27
CA SER A 51 -5.85 -14.32 3.21
C SER A 51 -5.97 -13.45 1.96
N PHE A 52 -5.72 -12.16 2.11
CA PHE A 52 -5.58 -11.24 0.98
C PHE A 52 -4.59 -10.12 1.30
N VAL A 53 -4.06 -9.51 0.27
CA VAL A 53 -3.24 -8.30 0.32
C VAL A 53 -3.82 -7.26 -0.63
N LEU A 54 -3.83 -6.02 -0.20
CA LEU A 54 -4.27 -4.85 -0.96
C LEU A 54 -3.26 -3.72 -0.78
N SER A 55 -2.98 -2.98 -1.85
CA SER A 55 -2.34 -1.68 -1.77
C SER A 55 -3.27 -0.60 -2.31
N ALA A 56 -4.07 -0.02 -1.45
CA ALA A 56 -4.91 1.11 -1.82
C ALA A 56 -4.06 2.32 -2.24
N PHE A 57 -2.89 2.52 -1.60
CA PHE A 57 -1.94 3.56 -1.94
C PHE A 57 -1.51 3.51 -3.42
N SER A 58 -1.17 2.34 -3.93
CA SER A 58 -0.74 2.23 -5.33
C SER A 58 -1.87 2.52 -6.33
N VAL A 59 -3.14 2.36 -5.92
CA VAL A 59 -4.33 2.73 -6.72
C VAL A 59 -4.54 4.24 -6.74
N LEU A 60 -4.16 4.96 -5.67
CA LEU A 60 -4.29 6.43 -5.66
C LEU A 60 -3.49 7.08 -6.79
N THR A 61 -2.33 6.54 -7.15
CA THR A 61 -1.49 7.09 -8.22
C THR A 61 -2.22 7.17 -9.57
N PRO A 62 -2.75 6.08 -10.15
CA PRO A 62 -3.50 6.17 -11.40
C PRO A 62 -4.82 6.93 -11.27
N LEU A 63 -5.48 6.93 -10.10
CA LEU A 63 -6.66 7.78 -9.88
C LEU A 63 -6.29 9.27 -9.90
N ALA A 64 -5.16 9.66 -9.32
CA ALA A 64 -4.66 11.02 -9.39
C ALA A 64 -4.30 11.41 -10.85
N GLN A 65 -3.70 10.51 -11.62
CA GLN A 65 -3.46 10.71 -13.05
C GLN A 65 -4.78 10.94 -13.79
N LEU A 66 -5.80 10.12 -13.53
CA LEU A 66 -7.13 10.28 -14.13
C LEU A 66 -7.83 11.56 -13.68
N ALA A 67 -7.65 12.01 -12.43
CA ALA A 67 -8.15 13.30 -11.98
C ALA A 67 -7.58 14.45 -12.82
N LEU A 68 -6.26 14.45 -13.03
CA LEU A 68 -5.60 15.46 -13.88
C LEU A 68 -5.99 15.37 -15.38
N ALA A 69 -6.48 14.20 -15.82
CA ALA A 69 -6.96 13.94 -17.18
C ALA A 69 -8.42 14.32 -17.39
N SER A 70 -9.19 14.51 -16.32
CA SER A 70 -10.64 14.67 -16.37
C SER A 70 -11.10 16.11 -16.18
N GLU A 71 -12.39 16.33 -16.48
CA GLU A 71 -13.10 17.58 -16.29
C GLU A 71 -14.48 17.34 -15.67
N GLY A 72 -15.08 18.39 -15.09
CA GLY A 72 -16.44 18.34 -14.53
C GLY A 72 -16.60 17.31 -13.43
N GLU A 73 -17.69 16.55 -13.45
CA GLU A 73 -18.07 15.62 -12.40
C GLU A 73 -17.05 14.48 -12.20
N SER A 74 -16.46 13.95 -13.29
CA SER A 74 -15.41 12.93 -13.21
C SER A 74 -14.17 13.43 -12.47
N HIS A 75 -13.80 14.68 -12.69
CA HIS A 75 -12.68 15.33 -11.99
C HIS A 75 -12.97 15.48 -10.49
N ASP A 76 -14.15 16.00 -10.14
CA ASP A 76 -14.54 16.25 -8.75
C ASP A 76 -14.71 14.92 -7.97
N GLU A 77 -15.21 13.87 -8.63
CA GLU A 77 -15.33 12.54 -8.07
C GLU A 77 -13.96 11.96 -7.72
N LEU A 78 -13.01 12.04 -8.64
CA LEU A 78 -11.66 11.52 -8.45
C LEU A 78 -10.89 12.29 -7.37
N LEU A 79 -10.94 13.64 -7.37
CA LEU A 79 -10.31 14.44 -6.32
C LEU A 79 -10.88 14.10 -4.93
N ARG A 80 -12.20 13.95 -4.84
CA ARG A 80 -12.88 13.53 -3.61
C ARG A 80 -12.44 12.15 -3.14
N ALA A 81 -12.28 11.20 -4.07
CA ALA A 81 -11.86 9.84 -3.77
C ALA A 81 -10.42 9.79 -3.23
N ILE A 82 -9.48 10.51 -3.86
CA ILE A 82 -8.08 10.57 -3.42
C ILE A 82 -7.89 11.50 -2.20
N GLY A 83 -8.91 12.29 -1.83
CA GLY A 83 -8.89 13.17 -0.65
C GLY A 83 -8.07 14.45 -0.84
N LEU A 84 -7.86 14.91 -2.07
CA LEU A 84 -7.09 16.12 -2.38
C LEU A 84 -7.98 17.23 -2.95
N PRO A 85 -7.67 18.51 -2.66
CA PRO A 85 -8.58 19.61 -2.96
C PRO A 85 -8.52 20.10 -4.41
N ASN A 86 -7.41 19.90 -5.13
CA ASN A 86 -7.20 20.44 -6.49
C ASN A 86 -5.98 19.82 -7.17
N ASP A 87 -5.81 20.13 -8.47
CA ASP A 87 -4.73 19.62 -9.33
C ASP A 87 -3.33 20.00 -8.83
N GLU A 88 -3.12 21.23 -8.34
CA GLU A 88 -1.79 21.66 -7.90
C GLU A 88 -1.34 20.93 -6.64
N THR A 89 -2.21 20.83 -5.64
CA THR A 89 -1.95 20.01 -4.44
C THR A 89 -1.72 18.54 -4.83
N THR A 90 -2.48 18.01 -5.81
CA THR A 90 -2.30 16.65 -6.29
C THR A 90 -0.91 16.44 -6.89
N LYS A 91 -0.46 17.29 -7.80
CA LYS A 91 0.88 17.23 -8.39
C LYS A 91 1.98 17.33 -7.34
N THR A 92 1.87 18.33 -6.44
CA THR A 92 2.88 18.56 -5.39
C THR A 92 2.99 17.38 -4.44
N ALA A 93 1.85 16.90 -3.92
CA ALA A 93 1.79 15.81 -2.96
C ALA A 93 2.37 14.49 -3.55
N PHE A 94 1.97 14.11 -4.76
CA PHE A 94 2.46 12.87 -5.37
C PHE A 94 3.93 12.95 -5.79
N LYS A 95 4.40 14.10 -6.31
CA LYS A 95 5.81 14.29 -6.65
C LYS A 95 6.70 14.20 -5.41
N GLN A 96 6.27 14.79 -4.30
CA GLN A 96 6.98 14.73 -3.03
C GLN A 96 6.99 13.31 -2.48
N GLU A 97 5.84 12.62 -2.49
CA GLU A 97 5.73 11.26 -1.97
C GLU A 97 6.55 10.25 -2.79
N ASP A 98 6.58 10.37 -4.12
CA ASP A 98 7.46 9.54 -4.96
C ASP A 98 8.93 9.75 -4.59
N SER A 99 9.36 10.99 -4.36
CA SER A 99 10.72 11.31 -3.90
C SER A 99 11.02 10.70 -2.52
N ASN A 100 10.06 10.81 -1.59
CA ASN A 100 10.19 10.23 -0.24
C ASN A 100 10.35 8.72 -0.32
N LEU A 101 9.46 8.03 -1.04
CA LEU A 101 9.48 6.57 -1.17
C LEU A 101 10.77 6.04 -1.80
N ARG A 102 11.34 6.76 -2.78
CA ARG A 102 12.62 6.41 -3.40
C ARG A 102 13.81 6.59 -2.46
N SER A 103 13.71 7.44 -1.47
CA SER A 103 14.77 7.69 -0.49
C SER A 103 14.81 6.68 0.65
N VAL A 104 13.71 5.96 0.90
CA VAL A 104 13.56 5.01 2.01
C VAL A 104 14.56 3.87 1.88
N LYS A 105 15.26 3.62 2.97
CA LYS A 105 16.27 2.55 3.05
C LYS A 105 15.68 1.26 3.62
N GLY A 106 16.31 0.14 3.29
CA GLY A 106 15.94 -1.16 3.85
C GLY A 106 14.70 -1.81 3.23
N ILE A 107 14.09 -1.17 2.23
CA ILE A 107 12.97 -1.72 1.48
C ILE A 107 13.23 -1.74 -0.03
N ASP A 108 12.65 -2.68 -0.74
CA ASP A 108 12.51 -2.72 -2.20
C ASP A 108 11.02 -2.64 -2.53
N LEU A 109 10.55 -1.43 -2.84
CA LEU A 109 9.19 -1.15 -3.26
C LEU A 109 9.17 -0.98 -4.78
N ARG A 110 8.41 -1.83 -5.46
CA ARG A 110 8.24 -1.77 -6.91
C ARG A 110 6.79 -1.56 -7.25
N THR A 111 6.53 -0.54 -8.04
CA THR A 111 5.19 -0.23 -8.54
C THR A 111 5.19 -0.23 -10.05
N ALA A 112 4.17 -0.83 -10.64
CA ALA A 112 3.88 -0.77 -12.07
C ALA A 112 2.48 -0.19 -12.23
N SER A 113 2.37 1.08 -12.58
CA SER A 113 1.10 1.76 -12.79
C SER A 113 1.10 2.43 -14.15
N ARG A 114 0.13 2.07 -15.01
CA ARG A 114 0.02 2.61 -16.36
C ARG A 114 -1.42 2.58 -16.84
N ILE A 115 -1.77 3.59 -17.65
CA ILE A 115 -3.02 3.63 -18.39
C ILE A 115 -2.71 3.25 -19.84
N TYR A 116 -3.32 2.17 -20.32
CA TYR A 116 -3.28 1.76 -21.73
C TYR A 116 -4.54 2.25 -22.42
N VAL A 117 -4.39 2.84 -23.60
CA VAL A 117 -5.47 3.44 -24.37
C VAL A 117 -5.50 2.78 -25.75
N ALA A 118 -6.68 2.48 -26.28
CA ALA A 118 -6.85 1.86 -27.58
C ALA A 118 -6.13 2.65 -28.68
N ASN A 119 -5.61 1.97 -29.68
CA ASN A 119 -5.14 2.59 -30.91
C ASN A 119 -6.28 3.39 -31.56
N GLY A 120 -5.94 4.51 -32.23
CA GLY A 120 -6.91 5.45 -32.80
C GLY A 120 -7.19 6.67 -31.94
N TYR A 121 -6.94 6.61 -30.61
CA TYR A 121 -6.94 7.79 -29.75
C TYR A 121 -5.58 8.50 -29.79
N SER A 122 -5.60 9.81 -30.01
CA SER A 122 -4.40 10.65 -30.01
C SER A 122 -4.13 11.17 -28.62
N LEU A 123 -3.08 10.71 -27.97
CA LEU A 123 -2.70 11.13 -26.62
C LEU A 123 -2.30 12.60 -26.59
N ASN A 124 -2.76 13.32 -25.58
CA ASN A 124 -2.38 14.71 -25.33
C ASN A 124 -0.95 14.78 -24.80
N LYS A 125 -0.07 15.46 -25.54
CA LYS A 125 1.37 15.54 -25.22
C LYS A 125 1.64 16.33 -23.92
N ASP A 126 0.86 17.36 -23.65
CA ASP A 126 1.00 18.17 -22.42
C ASP A 126 0.60 17.35 -21.20
N TYR A 127 -0.49 16.59 -21.29
CA TYR A 127 -0.89 15.64 -20.25
C TYR A 127 0.15 14.52 -20.06
N ALA A 128 0.65 13.94 -21.13
CA ALA A 128 1.71 12.91 -21.07
C ALA A 128 2.98 13.43 -20.38
N ALA A 129 3.33 14.71 -20.59
CA ALA A 129 4.44 15.35 -19.89
C ALA A 129 4.16 15.48 -18.37
N VAL A 130 2.95 15.89 -17.98
CA VAL A 130 2.55 15.96 -16.57
C VAL A 130 2.64 14.56 -15.91
N VAL A 131 2.13 13.51 -16.56
CA VAL A 131 2.19 12.13 -16.02
C VAL A 131 3.64 11.68 -15.82
N ARG A 132 4.50 11.93 -16.79
CA ARG A 132 5.93 11.58 -16.71
C ARG A 132 6.64 12.35 -15.60
N ASP A 133 6.43 13.66 -15.50
CA ASP A 133 7.21 14.54 -14.64
C ASP A 133 6.72 14.55 -13.18
N THR A 134 5.44 14.14 -12.96
CA THR A 134 4.83 14.09 -11.63
C THR A 134 4.84 12.68 -11.04
N PHE A 135 4.53 11.66 -11.86
CA PHE A 135 4.29 10.29 -11.37
C PHE A 135 5.33 9.28 -11.86
N HIS A 136 6.31 9.72 -12.64
CA HIS A 136 7.28 8.84 -13.33
C HIS A 136 6.61 7.65 -14.04
N SER A 137 5.44 7.93 -14.60
CA SER A 137 4.57 6.97 -15.29
C SER A 137 4.37 7.37 -16.75
N GLU A 138 3.63 6.56 -17.49
CA GLU A 138 3.40 6.74 -18.91
C GLU A 138 1.95 6.34 -19.24
N VAL A 139 1.36 7.04 -20.22
CA VAL A 139 0.16 6.58 -20.92
C VAL A 139 0.58 6.04 -22.28
N LYS A 140 0.06 4.88 -22.67
CA LYS A 140 0.50 4.19 -23.89
C LYS A 140 -0.68 3.71 -24.71
N ASN A 141 -0.60 3.89 -26.05
CA ASN A 141 -1.53 3.24 -26.96
C ASN A 141 -1.20 1.77 -27.16
N VAL A 142 -2.22 0.94 -27.30
CA VAL A 142 -2.13 -0.49 -27.58
C VAL A 142 -3.29 -0.93 -28.46
N ASP A 143 -3.08 -1.97 -29.26
CA ASP A 143 -4.10 -2.55 -30.10
C ASP A 143 -4.87 -3.64 -29.35
N PHE A 144 -6.03 -3.30 -28.80
CA PHE A 144 -6.86 -4.27 -28.10
C PHE A 144 -7.62 -5.23 -29.02
N THR A 145 -7.67 -4.97 -30.33
CA THR A 145 -8.22 -5.92 -31.31
C THR A 145 -7.38 -7.18 -31.39
N GLU A 146 -6.06 -7.05 -31.12
CA GLU A 146 -5.10 -8.13 -30.99
C GLU A 146 -4.92 -8.53 -29.52
N SER A 147 -6.00 -8.97 -28.87
CA SER A 147 -6.09 -9.17 -27.41
C SER A 147 -4.94 -9.98 -26.80
N GLN A 148 -4.47 -11.04 -27.47
CA GLN A 148 -3.35 -11.87 -27.02
C GLN A 148 -2.03 -11.07 -27.01
N ASN A 149 -1.78 -10.26 -28.05
CA ASN A 149 -0.60 -9.45 -28.15
C ASN A 149 -0.63 -8.29 -27.15
N ALA A 150 -1.78 -7.64 -26.99
CA ALA A 150 -2.02 -6.58 -26.01
C ALA A 150 -1.77 -7.09 -24.57
N ALA A 151 -2.38 -8.19 -24.17
CA ALA A 151 -2.18 -8.78 -22.86
C ALA A 151 -0.72 -9.19 -22.64
N LYS A 152 -0.07 -9.79 -23.63
CA LYS A 152 1.35 -10.16 -23.54
C LYS A 152 2.25 -8.95 -23.35
N GLU A 153 2.02 -7.86 -24.09
CA GLU A 153 2.77 -6.61 -23.95
C GLU A 153 2.63 -6.03 -22.54
N ILE A 154 1.39 -5.94 -22.05
CA ILE A 154 1.07 -5.43 -20.72
C ILE A 154 1.72 -6.29 -19.63
N ASN A 155 1.54 -7.61 -19.70
CA ASN A 155 2.05 -8.55 -18.71
C ASN A 155 3.59 -8.56 -18.67
N THR A 156 4.25 -8.56 -19.84
CA THR A 156 5.71 -8.48 -19.92
C THR A 156 6.25 -7.19 -19.31
N TRP A 157 5.55 -6.06 -19.49
CA TRP A 157 5.94 -4.80 -18.85
C TRP A 157 5.76 -4.87 -17.35
N VAL A 158 4.66 -5.42 -16.84
CA VAL A 158 4.41 -5.58 -15.38
C VAL A 158 5.48 -6.48 -14.76
N GLU A 159 5.79 -7.63 -15.35
CA GLU A 159 6.83 -8.55 -14.89
C GLU A 159 8.17 -7.81 -14.73
N LYS A 160 8.59 -7.07 -15.76
CA LYS A 160 9.83 -6.30 -15.74
C LYS A 160 9.85 -5.23 -14.64
N GLN A 161 8.73 -4.53 -14.39
CA GLN A 161 8.65 -3.51 -13.35
C GLN A 161 8.64 -4.11 -11.93
N THR A 162 8.23 -5.35 -11.77
CA THR A 162 8.06 -6.04 -10.49
C THR A 162 9.11 -7.13 -10.22
N ASN A 163 10.28 -7.07 -10.87
CA ASN A 163 11.37 -8.05 -10.74
C ASN A 163 10.86 -9.49 -10.94
N ASP A 164 10.06 -9.73 -11.98
CA ASP A 164 9.45 -11.02 -12.34
C ASP A 164 8.59 -11.67 -11.24
N ARG A 165 8.12 -10.85 -10.27
CA ARG A 165 7.30 -11.32 -9.15
C ARG A 165 5.82 -11.37 -9.49
N ILE A 166 5.34 -10.42 -10.28
CA ILE A 166 3.93 -10.34 -10.67
C ILE A 166 3.82 -10.69 -12.15
N LYS A 167 3.11 -11.79 -12.42
CA LYS A 167 2.91 -12.35 -13.76
C LYS A 167 1.42 -12.44 -14.08
N ASP A 168 1.10 -12.50 -15.37
CA ASP A 168 -0.24 -12.76 -15.88
C ASP A 168 -1.32 -11.88 -15.20
N LEU A 169 -1.08 -10.55 -15.19
CA LEU A 169 -2.00 -9.60 -14.57
C LEU A 169 -3.27 -9.43 -15.39
N VAL A 170 -3.13 -9.27 -16.70
CA VAL A 170 -4.24 -9.07 -17.64
C VAL A 170 -4.52 -10.37 -18.39
N ASP A 171 -5.77 -10.86 -18.29
CA ASP A 171 -6.26 -11.98 -19.07
C ASP A 171 -6.63 -11.48 -20.48
N PRO A 172 -6.08 -12.04 -21.57
CA PRO A 172 -6.44 -11.65 -22.93
C PRO A 172 -7.93 -11.80 -23.23
N ASN A 173 -8.65 -12.68 -22.54
CA ASN A 173 -10.09 -12.86 -22.75
C ASN A 173 -10.93 -11.70 -22.20
N THR A 174 -10.35 -10.78 -21.40
CA THR A 174 -11.03 -9.57 -20.93
C THR A 174 -10.89 -8.38 -21.90
N LEU A 175 -10.11 -8.54 -22.95
CA LEU A 175 -9.80 -7.51 -23.94
C LEU A 175 -10.49 -7.82 -25.28
N ASP A 176 -11.04 -6.79 -25.91
CA ASP A 176 -11.66 -6.88 -27.24
C ASP A 176 -11.63 -5.54 -27.99
N GLU A 177 -12.21 -5.50 -29.18
CA GLU A 177 -12.31 -4.29 -30.02
C GLU A 177 -13.14 -3.14 -29.38
N SER A 178 -13.97 -3.45 -28.39
CA SER A 178 -14.74 -2.45 -27.64
C SER A 178 -13.98 -1.82 -26.47
N THR A 179 -12.82 -2.40 -26.11
CA THR A 179 -11.95 -1.90 -25.04
C THR A 179 -11.38 -0.55 -25.39
N ARG A 180 -11.60 0.49 -24.57
CA ARG A 180 -11.16 1.87 -24.79
C ARG A 180 -9.90 2.22 -24.01
N ALA A 181 -9.93 1.94 -22.71
CA ALA A 181 -8.73 2.08 -21.88
C ALA A 181 -8.72 1.04 -20.75
N VAL A 182 -7.52 0.61 -20.37
CA VAL A 182 -7.26 -0.33 -19.26
C VAL A 182 -6.31 0.32 -18.27
N LEU A 183 -6.72 0.36 -17.01
CA LEU A 183 -5.89 0.80 -15.91
C LEU A 183 -5.21 -0.42 -15.28
N VAL A 184 -3.88 -0.43 -15.37
CA VAL A 184 -3.05 -1.51 -14.85
C VAL A 184 -2.26 -1.03 -13.64
N ASN A 185 -2.38 -1.76 -12.53
CA ASN A 185 -1.64 -1.47 -11.31
C ASN A 185 -1.07 -2.76 -10.70
N ALA A 186 0.22 -2.78 -10.45
CA ALA A 186 0.88 -3.86 -9.77
C ALA A 186 1.87 -3.31 -8.74
N ILE A 187 1.95 -3.97 -7.60
CA ILE A 187 2.83 -3.55 -6.52
C ILE A 187 3.44 -4.75 -5.82
N TYR A 188 4.75 -4.66 -5.62
CA TYR A 188 5.55 -5.63 -4.91
C TYR A 188 6.35 -4.93 -3.82
N PHE A 189 6.41 -5.57 -2.65
CA PHE A 189 7.19 -5.09 -1.52
C PHE A 189 8.08 -6.20 -0.97
N LYS A 190 9.32 -5.83 -0.67
CA LYS A 190 10.26 -6.62 0.09
C LYS A 190 11.04 -5.71 1.02
N GLY A 191 11.07 -5.99 2.33
CA GLY A 191 11.80 -5.19 3.32
C GLY A 191 12.73 -6.03 4.18
N LYS A 192 13.82 -5.45 4.67
CA LYS A 192 14.74 -6.07 5.64
C LYS A 192 14.29 -5.73 7.04
N TRP A 193 14.09 -6.72 7.90
CA TRP A 193 13.77 -6.46 9.29
C TRP A 193 14.93 -5.72 9.99
N LYS A 194 14.61 -4.80 10.85
CA LYS A 194 15.59 -4.22 11.77
C LYS A 194 16.14 -5.28 12.71
N TYR A 195 15.28 -6.20 13.15
CA TYR A 195 15.59 -7.36 13.98
C TYR A 195 15.21 -8.63 13.22
N PRO A 196 16.12 -9.23 12.43
CA PRO A 196 15.84 -10.43 11.67
C PRO A 196 15.45 -11.62 12.56
N PHE A 197 14.63 -12.53 12.03
CA PHE A 197 14.32 -13.78 12.69
C PHE A 197 15.36 -14.84 12.32
N GLU A 198 15.76 -15.66 13.29
CA GLU A 198 16.68 -16.76 13.03
C GLU A 198 15.95 -17.96 12.42
N LYS A 199 16.38 -18.40 11.23
CA LYS A 199 15.72 -19.50 10.49
C LYS A 199 15.55 -20.78 11.29
N HIS A 200 16.54 -21.11 12.16
CA HIS A 200 16.51 -22.33 12.97
C HIS A 200 15.49 -22.26 14.13
N LEU A 201 14.96 -21.08 14.45
CA LEU A 201 13.91 -20.86 15.43
C LEU A 201 12.50 -20.85 14.81
N THR A 202 12.40 -20.91 13.47
CA THR A 202 11.12 -21.06 12.78
C THR A 202 10.66 -22.51 12.90
N SER A 203 9.44 -22.70 13.37
CA SER A 203 8.84 -24.03 13.51
C SER A 203 7.33 -23.98 13.26
N ASP A 204 6.75 -25.13 12.90
CA ASP A 204 5.31 -25.24 12.75
C ASP A 204 4.62 -25.09 14.11
N GLN A 205 3.66 -24.17 14.19
CA GLN A 205 2.89 -23.86 15.38
C GLN A 205 1.39 -23.97 15.11
N ASP A 206 0.62 -24.21 16.17
CA ASP A 206 -0.83 -24.22 16.09
C ASP A 206 -1.35 -22.81 15.73
N PHE A 207 -2.18 -22.74 14.71
CA PHE A 207 -2.91 -21.55 14.32
C PHE A 207 -4.41 -21.83 14.35
N TYR A 208 -5.14 -21.06 15.13
CA TYR A 208 -6.55 -21.33 15.46
C TYR A 208 -7.49 -20.59 14.51
N LEU A 209 -8.12 -21.31 13.60
CA LEU A 209 -9.18 -20.78 12.72
C LEU A 209 -10.51 -20.63 13.46
N SER A 210 -10.72 -21.43 14.51
CA SER A 210 -11.84 -21.34 15.47
C SER A 210 -11.45 -22.05 16.77
N HIS A 211 -12.31 -22.02 17.77
CA HIS A 211 -12.10 -22.75 19.02
C HIS A 211 -11.94 -24.28 18.84
N ARG A 212 -12.38 -24.81 17.68
CA ARG A 212 -12.37 -26.26 17.40
C ARG A 212 -11.52 -26.65 16.19
N LYS A 213 -11.05 -25.66 15.42
CA LYS A 213 -10.28 -25.90 14.19
C LYS A 213 -8.95 -25.18 14.25
N LYS A 214 -7.86 -25.94 14.11
CA LYS A 214 -6.51 -25.39 14.00
C LYS A 214 -5.76 -26.02 12.83
N VAL A 215 -4.78 -25.33 12.33
CA VAL A 215 -3.84 -25.75 11.29
C VAL A 215 -2.41 -25.51 11.78
N GLN A 216 -1.42 -26.18 11.16
CA GLN A 216 -0.02 -25.90 11.43
C GLN A 216 0.46 -24.81 10.48
N VAL A 217 1.15 -23.81 11.01
CA VAL A 217 1.69 -22.70 10.22
C VAL A 217 3.14 -22.46 10.61
N PRO A 218 4.07 -22.39 9.64
CA PRO A 218 5.46 -22.00 9.92
C PRO A 218 5.49 -20.65 10.62
N THR A 219 5.99 -20.62 11.84
CA THR A 219 5.98 -19.45 12.71
C THR A 219 7.40 -19.10 13.13
N MET A 220 7.80 -17.89 12.81
CA MET A 220 9.09 -17.29 13.16
C MET A 220 9.07 -16.83 14.62
N TYR A 221 10.21 -16.88 15.27
CA TYR A 221 10.38 -16.41 16.64
C TYR A 221 11.59 -15.51 16.80
N ASN A 222 11.42 -14.41 17.51
CA ASN A 222 12.53 -13.68 18.14
C ASN A 222 12.08 -13.02 19.44
N LYS A 223 13.04 -12.39 20.16
CA LYS A 223 12.80 -11.67 21.40
C LYS A 223 13.59 -10.36 21.33
N GLU A 224 12.87 -9.27 21.19
CA GLU A 224 13.45 -7.94 20.96
C GLU A 224 12.59 -6.84 21.58
N ASP A 225 13.11 -5.62 21.59
CA ASP A 225 12.38 -4.42 22.00
C ASP A 225 11.52 -3.91 20.81
N TYR A 226 10.23 -4.13 20.90
CA TYR A 226 9.25 -3.70 19.89
C TYR A 226 8.30 -2.64 20.43
N TYR A 227 7.63 -1.92 19.55
CA TYR A 227 6.46 -1.14 19.90
C TYR A 227 5.23 -2.06 19.96
N TYR A 228 4.60 -2.08 21.14
CA TYR A 228 3.44 -2.91 21.46
C TYR A 228 2.36 -2.07 22.12
N GLY A 229 1.10 -2.47 21.96
CA GLY A 229 -0.02 -1.86 22.64
C GLY A 229 -1.29 -2.69 22.58
N GLU A 230 -2.24 -2.32 23.43
CA GLU A 230 -3.57 -2.92 23.48
C GLU A 230 -4.62 -1.85 23.21
N SER A 231 -5.56 -2.14 22.32
CA SER A 231 -6.67 -1.27 21.98
C SER A 231 -7.98 -1.87 22.48
N ALA A 232 -8.57 -1.28 23.50
CA ALA A 232 -9.90 -1.67 23.97
C ALA A 232 -10.97 -1.41 22.89
N GLU A 233 -10.83 -0.34 22.12
CA GLU A 233 -11.73 0.03 21.04
C GLU A 233 -11.73 -1.01 19.93
N LEU A 234 -10.54 -1.50 19.50
CA LEU A 234 -10.40 -2.59 18.54
C LEU A 234 -10.66 -3.97 19.16
N ASN A 235 -10.59 -4.11 20.49
CA ASN A 235 -10.50 -5.38 21.21
C ASN A 235 -9.35 -6.24 20.63
N ALA A 236 -8.16 -5.63 20.50
CA ALA A 236 -7.01 -6.22 19.84
C ALA A 236 -5.70 -5.79 20.49
N ARG A 237 -4.67 -6.63 20.31
CA ARG A 237 -3.28 -6.32 20.60
C ARG A 237 -2.58 -5.94 19.28
N ILE A 238 -1.63 -5.01 19.37
CA ILE A 238 -0.92 -4.49 18.21
C ILE A 238 0.58 -4.64 18.44
N LEU A 239 1.28 -5.13 17.43
CA LEU A 239 2.72 -5.22 17.39
C LEU A 239 3.24 -4.52 16.15
N GLU A 240 4.24 -3.66 16.33
CA GLU A 240 5.00 -3.02 15.26
C GLU A 240 6.33 -3.74 15.09
N LEU A 241 6.59 -4.23 13.88
CA LEU A 241 7.84 -4.86 13.45
C LEU A 241 8.56 -3.91 12.49
N PRO A 242 9.60 -3.19 12.95
CA PRO A 242 10.29 -2.20 12.11
C PRO A 242 11.17 -2.89 11.04
N TYR A 243 11.20 -2.28 9.86
CA TYR A 243 12.19 -2.57 8.84
C TYR A 243 13.48 -1.79 9.09
N ASN A 244 14.56 -2.20 8.45
CA ASN A 244 15.84 -1.50 8.52
C ASN A 244 15.69 -0.08 7.95
N GLY A 245 16.25 0.92 8.64
CA GLY A 245 16.11 2.34 8.30
C GLY A 245 15.04 3.07 9.13
N ASP A 246 14.20 2.36 9.88
CA ASP A 246 13.18 2.90 10.81
C ASP A 246 12.06 3.75 10.17
N GLU A 247 12.05 3.87 8.83
CA GLU A 247 11.03 4.64 8.10
C GLU A 247 9.82 3.81 7.72
N SER A 248 9.95 2.47 7.75
CA SER A 248 8.90 1.52 7.40
C SER A 248 8.71 0.50 8.51
N ALA A 249 7.45 0.09 8.73
CA ALA A 249 7.11 -0.94 9.70
C ALA A 249 5.90 -1.78 9.26
N PHE A 250 5.89 -3.03 9.70
CA PHE A 250 4.78 -3.96 9.55
C PHE A 250 4.02 -4.08 10.87
N TYR A 251 2.75 -3.75 10.85
CA TYR A 251 1.87 -3.78 12.01
C TYR A 251 0.98 -5.01 11.94
N ILE A 252 0.89 -5.73 13.04
CA ILE A 252 -0.06 -6.83 13.23
C ILE A 252 -1.12 -6.39 14.23
N ILE A 253 -2.38 -6.41 13.82
CA ILE A 253 -3.54 -6.11 14.66
C ILE A 253 -4.24 -7.44 14.93
N LEU A 254 -3.97 -8.01 16.10
CA LEU A 254 -4.40 -9.33 16.50
C LEU A 254 -5.64 -9.24 17.40
N PRO A 255 -6.82 -9.73 16.98
CA PRO A 255 -8.00 -9.71 17.84
C PRO A 255 -7.76 -10.53 19.13
N ASN A 256 -8.30 -10.10 20.26
CA ASN A 256 -8.16 -10.83 21.52
C ASN A 256 -8.87 -12.18 21.48
N ASP A 257 -10.01 -12.25 20.80
CA ASP A 257 -10.76 -13.49 20.62
C ASP A 257 -10.29 -14.29 19.41
N VAL A 258 -10.27 -15.62 19.52
CA VAL A 258 -9.89 -16.54 18.44
C VAL A 258 -10.75 -16.33 17.19
N VAL A 259 -12.04 -16.02 17.36
CA VAL A 259 -12.99 -15.77 16.27
C VAL A 259 -13.29 -14.28 16.07
N GLY A 260 -12.47 -13.40 16.64
CA GLY A 260 -12.69 -11.95 16.67
C GLY A 260 -12.44 -11.21 15.37
N ILE A 261 -11.94 -11.89 14.32
CA ILE A 261 -11.54 -11.23 13.07
C ILE A 261 -12.68 -10.42 12.44
N ASN A 262 -13.91 -10.94 12.39
CA ASN A 262 -15.03 -10.23 11.77
C ASN A 262 -15.38 -8.94 12.52
N GLN A 263 -15.32 -8.95 13.85
CA GLN A 263 -15.54 -7.75 14.66
C GLN A 263 -14.43 -6.72 14.44
N LEU A 264 -13.18 -7.19 14.30
CA LEU A 264 -12.04 -6.33 13.99
C LEU A 264 -12.21 -5.67 12.62
N LEU A 265 -12.63 -6.44 11.59
CA LEU A 265 -12.87 -5.93 10.23
C LEU A 265 -13.92 -4.80 10.22
N GLU A 266 -14.98 -4.91 11.03
CA GLU A 266 -15.98 -3.83 11.14
C GLU A 266 -15.39 -2.55 11.77
N LYS A 267 -14.52 -2.68 12.75
CA LYS A 267 -13.94 -1.53 13.47
C LYS A 267 -12.87 -0.80 12.65
N VAL A 268 -12.09 -1.51 11.85
CA VAL A 268 -11.05 -0.90 11.00
C VAL A 268 -11.59 -0.17 9.77
N LYS A 269 -12.91 -0.18 9.54
CA LYS A 269 -13.57 0.67 8.54
C LYS A 269 -13.41 2.15 8.86
N ASP A 270 -13.28 2.50 10.12
CA ASP A 270 -12.94 3.85 10.57
C ASP A 270 -11.42 3.97 10.71
N SER A 271 -10.80 4.66 9.75
CA SER A 271 -9.35 4.86 9.74
C SER A 271 -8.83 5.55 10.99
N SER A 272 -9.63 6.40 11.64
CA SER A 272 -9.24 7.13 12.85
C SER A 272 -8.98 6.21 14.04
N VAL A 273 -9.67 5.07 14.11
CA VAL A 273 -9.51 4.06 15.17
C VAL A 273 -8.14 3.39 15.08
N LEU A 274 -7.70 3.03 13.84
CA LEU A 274 -6.36 2.49 13.63
C LEU A 274 -5.27 3.51 13.93
N GLU A 275 -5.42 4.75 13.47
CA GLU A 275 -4.45 5.81 13.75
C GLU A 275 -4.27 6.09 15.24
N LYS A 276 -5.38 6.12 15.98
CA LYS A 276 -5.37 6.27 17.42
C LYS A 276 -4.67 5.09 18.10
N ALA A 277 -4.93 3.86 17.63
CA ALA A 277 -4.34 2.65 18.17
C ALA A 277 -2.82 2.62 17.93
N PHE A 278 -2.34 3.02 16.76
CA PHE A 278 -0.90 3.11 16.47
C PHE A 278 -0.18 4.18 17.32
N LYS A 279 -0.83 5.31 17.62
CA LYS A 279 -0.28 6.34 18.50
C LYS A 279 -0.14 5.89 19.96
N GLY A 280 -0.88 4.87 20.36
CA GLY A 280 -0.87 4.32 21.71
C GLY A 280 0.20 3.26 21.99
N LEU A 281 1.04 2.93 20.98
CA LEU A 281 2.09 1.93 21.14
C LEU A 281 3.25 2.46 21.99
N TYR A 282 3.83 1.58 22.81
CA TYR A 282 5.00 1.87 23.63
C TYR A 282 6.06 0.80 23.48
N LYS A 283 7.33 1.18 23.64
CA LYS A 283 8.46 0.28 23.49
C LYS A 283 8.59 -0.64 24.69
N THR A 284 8.64 -1.95 24.44
CA THR A 284 8.80 -2.98 25.49
C THR A 284 9.42 -4.25 24.91
N GLU A 285 9.99 -5.07 25.78
CA GLU A 285 10.52 -6.37 25.40
C GLU A 285 9.39 -7.34 25.05
N VAL A 286 9.41 -7.90 23.83
CA VAL A 286 8.37 -8.79 23.30
C VAL A 286 8.98 -10.10 22.79
N LYS A 287 8.41 -11.23 23.24
CA LYS A 287 8.58 -12.51 22.56
C LYS A 287 7.57 -12.59 21.42
N ALA A 288 8.05 -12.40 20.21
CA ALA A 288 7.22 -12.34 19.00
C ALA A 288 7.18 -13.69 18.28
N TYR A 289 5.98 -14.23 18.08
CA TYR A 289 5.69 -15.43 17.31
C TYR A 289 4.85 -15.04 16.10
N ILE A 290 5.45 -14.98 14.92
CA ILE A 290 4.86 -14.40 13.73
C ILE A 290 4.81 -15.44 12.60
N PRO A 291 3.64 -15.72 12.02
CA PRO A 291 3.53 -16.60 10.85
C PRO A 291 4.41 -16.11 9.69
N LYS A 292 5.06 -17.06 9.04
CA LYS A 292 5.72 -16.87 7.76
C LYS A 292 4.70 -17.10 6.65
N PHE A 293 4.56 -16.13 5.74
CA PHE A 293 3.57 -16.25 4.67
C PHE A 293 3.93 -15.48 3.41
N LYS A 294 3.24 -15.84 2.35
CA LYS A 294 3.30 -15.22 1.05
C LYS A 294 1.88 -15.11 0.51
N ILE A 295 1.46 -13.91 0.17
CA ILE A 295 0.11 -13.63 -0.32
C ILE A 295 0.21 -12.83 -1.61
N GLU A 296 -0.54 -13.29 -2.61
CA GLU A 296 -0.79 -12.58 -3.85
C GLU A 296 -2.29 -12.42 -4.00
N THR A 297 -2.75 -11.23 -4.38
CA THR A 297 -4.17 -10.96 -4.59
C THR A 297 -4.36 -10.12 -5.84
N THR A 298 -5.26 -10.58 -6.70
CA THR A 298 -5.77 -9.80 -7.82
C THR A 298 -7.09 -9.18 -7.42
N THR A 299 -7.19 -7.85 -7.52
CA THR A 299 -8.38 -7.07 -7.20
C THR A 299 -8.95 -6.49 -8.49
N ASN A 300 -10.20 -6.80 -8.80
CA ASN A 300 -10.96 -6.15 -9.86
C ASN A 300 -11.36 -4.75 -9.38
N LEU A 301 -10.65 -3.73 -9.86
CA LEU A 301 -10.88 -2.34 -9.47
C LEU A 301 -12.16 -1.78 -10.12
N LYS A 302 -12.51 -2.25 -11.32
CA LYS A 302 -13.76 -1.86 -11.99
C LYS A 302 -15.01 -2.23 -11.19
N GLU A 303 -14.93 -3.31 -10.41
CA GLU A 303 -16.00 -3.70 -9.49
C GLU A 303 -15.88 -3.11 -8.08
N THR A 304 -14.68 -2.73 -7.67
CA THR A 304 -14.43 -2.32 -6.28
C THR A 304 -14.51 -0.80 -6.11
N LEU A 305 -14.04 -0.04 -7.09
CA LEU A 305 -14.02 1.42 -7.04
C LEU A 305 -15.42 2.06 -7.03
N PRO A 306 -16.41 1.56 -7.79
CA PRO A 306 -17.78 2.07 -7.71
C PRO A 306 -18.39 1.95 -6.31
N GLU A 307 -18.12 0.87 -5.58
CA GLU A 307 -18.62 0.65 -4.21
C GLU A 307 -18.09 1.69 -3.19
N ILE A 308 -17.04 2.40 -3.55
CA ILE A 308 -16.44 3.44 -2.71
C ILE A 308 -16.59 4.85 -3.29
N GLY A 309 -17.39 5.00 -4.36
CA GLY A 309 -17.79 6.27 -4.95
C GLY A 309 -16.90 6.76 -6.08
N VAL A 310 -16.25 5.85 -6.82
CA VAL A 310 -15.52 6.14 -8.08
C VAL A 310 -16.16 5.31 -9.19
N GLU A 311 -17.18 5.84 -9.83
CA GLU A 311 -17.98 5.13 -10.85
C GLU A 311 -17.98 5.81 -12.22
N GLY A 312 -17.90 7.15 -12.25
CA GLY A 312 -18.09 7.93 -13.48
C GLY A 312 -17.06 7.60 -14.57
N ILE A 313 -15.83 7.27 -14.22
CA ILE A 313 -14.78 6.90 -15.18
C ILE A 313 -15.02 5.58 -15.92
N PHE A 314 -15.89 4.72 -15.41
CA PHE A 314 -16.26 3.43 -16.00
C PHE A 314 -17.51 3.49 -16.89
N ASP A 315 -18.25 4.57 -16.84
CA ASP A 315 -19.48 4.78 -17.59
C ASP A 315 -19.22 5.62 -18.85
N ALA A 316 -19.40 5.04 -20.02
CA ALA A 316 -19.15 5.70 -21.31
C ALA A 316 -19.97 7.01 -21.50
N SER A 317 -21.11 7.17 -20.81
CA SER A 317 -21.96 8.35 -20.89
C SER A 317 -21.57 9.45 -19.91
N LYS A 318 -20.80 9.13 -18.84
CA LYS A 318 -20.41 10.05 -17.77
C LYS A 318 -18.93 10.40 -17.80
N ALA A 319 -18.09 9.46 -18.27
CA ALA A 319 -16.64 9.64 -18.29
C ALA A 319 -16.24 10.88 -19.09
N ASN A 320 -15.47 11.75 -18.45
CA ASN A 320 -14.95 12.96 -19.09
C ASN A 320 -13.43 13.01 -18.90
N LEU A 321 -12.71 12.23 -19.74
CA LEU A 321 -11.25 12.14 -19.75
C LEU A 321 -10.63 12.99 -20.88
N ASN A 322 -11.24 14.12 -21.19
CA ASN A 322 -10.92 14.95 -22.36
C ASN A 322 -9.51 15.55 -22.38
N LYS A 323 -8.85 15.68 -21.21
CA LYS A 323 -7.47 16.15 -21.17
C LYS A 323 -6.45 15.05 -21.51
N LEU A 324 -6.85 13.78 -21.48
CA LEU A 324 -5.97 12.65 -21.80
C LEU A 324 -5.73 12.52 -23.30
N ILE A 325 -6.74 12.87 -24.13
CA ILE A 325 -6.74 12.68 -25.58
C ILE A 325 -7.13 13.98 -26.29
N THR A 326 -6.82 14.07 -27.60
CA THR A 326 -7.06 15.30 -28.40
C THR A 326 -8.08 15.17 -29.50
N ASN A 327 -8.43 13.96 -29.93
CA ASN A 327 -9.19 13.71 -31.18
C ASN A 327 -10.63 13.21 -30.99
N GLN A 328 -10.97 12.70 -29.81
CA GLN A 328 -12.30 12.12 -29.54
C GLN A 328 -12.76 12.49 -28.11
N LYS A 329 -14.02 12.20 -27.75
CA LYS A 329 -14.58 12.53 -26.43
C LYS A 329 -15.35 11.37 -25.81
N ASP A 330 -15.11 10.14 -26.27
CA ASP A 330 -15.80 8.93 -25.84
C ASP A 330 -14.90 7.96 -25.05
N LEU A 331 -13.80 8.48 -24.50
CA LEU A 331 -12.86 7.67 -23.73
C LEU A 331 -13.39 7.42 -22.32
N TYR A 332 -13.44 6.16 -21.94
CA TYR A 332 -13.74 5.70 -20.59
C TYR A 332 -12.84 4.52 -20.21
N ILE A 333 -12.77 4.20 -18.93
CA ILE A 333 -12.00 3.04 -18.45
C ILE A 333 -12.84 1.78 -18.61
N SER A 334 -12.47 0.94 -19.57
CA SER A 334 -13.17 -0.32 -19.87
C SER A 334 -12.86 -1.40 -18.84
N ASP A 335 -11.62 -1.42 -18.33
CA ASP A 335 -11.19 -2.36 -17.29
C ASP A 335 -10.13 -1.72 -16.38
N ALA A 336 -10.10 -2.16 -15.12
CA ALA A 336 -9.14 -1.68 -14.13
C ALA A 336 -8.79 -2.81 -13.16
N ILE A 337 -7.51 -3.13 -13.05
CA ILE A 337 -7.04 -4.28 -12.29
C ILE A 337 -5.81 -3.95 -11.46
N GLN A 338 -5.78 -4.46 -10.22
CA GLN A 338 -4.61 -4.44 -9.36
C GLN A 338 -4.16 -5.85 -9.03
N LYS A 339 -2.86 -6.07 -9.00
CA LYS A 339 -2.26 -7.25 -8.38
C LYS A 339 -1.23 -6.82 -7.34
N ALA A 340 -1.44 -7.24 -6.11
CA ALA A 340 -0.56 -6.94 -5.00
C ALA A 340 0.11 -8.22 -4.49
N PHE A 341 1.37 -8.11 -4.10
CA PHE A 341 2.18 -9.20 -3.59
C PHE A 341 2.94 -8.77 -2.34
N ILE A 342 2.89 -9.59 -1.30
CA ILE A 342 3.67 -9.43 -0.08
C ILE A 342 4.26 -10.75 0.38
N GLU A 343 5.50 -10.73 0.85
CA GLU A 343 6.18 -11.87 1.45
C GLU A 343 6.74 -11.49 2.81
N ILE A 344 6.35 -12.25 3.84
CA ILE A 344 6.81 -12.13 5.22
C ILE A 344 7.62 -13.38 5.56
N ASN A 345 8.92 -13.22 5.74
CA ASN A 345 9.87 -14.29 6.03
C ASN A 345 10.92 -13.83 7.06
N GLU A 346 11.84 -14.70 7.42
CA GLU A 346 12.82 -14.49 8.49
C GLU A 346 13.82 -13.37 8.19
N GLU A 347 14.15 -13.18 6.93
CA GLU A 347 15.23 -12.26 6.54
C GLU A 347 14.71 -10.82 6.41
N GLY A 348 13.41 -10.70 6.11
CA GLY A 348 12.95 -9.45 5.55
C GLY A 348 13.66 -9.11 4.22
N ALA A 349 14.89 -9.57 3.94
CA ALA A 349 15.68 -9.69 2.70
C ALA A 349 17.13 -10.01 3.06
N GLU A 350 17.85 -10.73 2.18
CA GLU A 350 19.21 -11.27 2.34
C GLU A 350 20.12 -10.51 3.33
N ALA A 351 20.48 -11.16 4.44
CA ALA A 351 21.34 -10.61 5.48
C ALA A 351 22.74 -11.18 5.40
N ALA A 352 23.73 -10.29 5.42
CA ALA A 352 25.05 -10.60 5.95
C ALA A 352 24.96 -10.47 7.48
N ALA A 353 25.30 -11.53 8.20
CA ALA A 353 25.32 -11.56 9.65
C ALA A 353 26.32 -10.53 10.20
N ALA A 354 25.84 -9.58 10.98
CA ALA A 354 26.65 -8.81 11.90
C ALA A 354 26.16 -9.15 13.32
N ASN A 355 26.90 -10.05 13.98
CA ASN A 355 26.70 -10.32 15.40
C ASN A 355 27.30 -9.17 16.20
N GLU A 356 26.49 -8.26 16.68
CA GLU A 356 26.86 -7.40 17.80
C GLU A 356 26.46 -8.10 19.10
N PHE A 357 27.45 -8.62 19.81
CA PHE A 357 27.30 -9.04 21.20
C PHE A 357 27.18 -7.80 22.10
N GLY A 358 25.95 -7.41 22.40
CA GLY A 358 25.66 -6.41 23.44
C GLY A 358 25.96 -6.97 24.82
N ILE A 359 26.86 -6.33 25.55
CA ILE A 359 27.15 -6.61 26.95
C ILE A 359 25.92 -6.18 27.78
N GLN A 360 25.18 -7.14 28.32
CA GLN A 360 24.09 -6.87 29.24
C GLN A 360 24.64 -6.42 30.60
N TYR A 361 24.33 -5.18 30.97
CA TYR A 361 24.45 -4.74 32.36
C TYR A 361 23.34 -5.40 33.19
N LEU A 362 23.73 -6.22 34.16
CA LEU A 362 22.85 -6.79 35.19
C LEU A 362 22.35 -5.66 36.13
N ALA A 363 21.20 -5.08 35.80
CA ALA A 363 20.36 -4.39 36.77
C ALA A 363 19.12 -5.25 36.97
N ALA A 364 18.84 -5.63 38.21
CA ALA A 364 17.70 -6.46 38.60
C ALA A 364 16.38 -5.70 38.48
N PHE A 365 15.96 -5.40 37.26
CA PHE A 365 14.60 -5.11 36.89
C PHE A 365 14.13 -6.34 36.11
N ILE A 366 13.15 -7.07 36.62
CA ILE A 366 12.49 -8.12 35.84
C ILE A 366 11.69 -7.37 34.79
N PRO A 367 12.14 -7.29 33.52
CA PRO A 367 11.35 -6.66 32.49
C PRO A 367 10.07 -7.48 32.33
N ASN A 368 8.95 -6.80 32.31
CA ASN A 368 7.65 -7.44 32.08
C ASN A 368 7.58 -7.84 30.59
N THR A 369 8.26 -8.95 30.23
CA THR A 369 8.35 -9.43 28.84
C THR A 369 6.96 -9.81 28.36
N VAL A 370 6.46 -9.12 27.35
CA VAL A 370 5.18 -9.43 26.71
C VAL A 370 5.35 -10.62 25.77
N THR A 371 4.37 -11.52 25.75
CA THR A 371 4.30 -12.56 24.71
C THR A 371 3.24 -12.19 23.68
N PHE A 372 3.66 -11.93 22.45
CA PHE A 372 2.80 -11.69 21.30
C PHE A 372 2.83 -12.90 20.37
N ARG A 373 1.71 -13.60 20.31
CA ARG A 373 1.58 -14.80 19.46
C ARG A 373 0.46 -14.56 18.45
N ALA A 374 0.83 -14.39 17.17
CA ALA A 374 -0.10 -14.23 16.06
C ALA A 374 -0.62 -15.59 15.59
N ASP A 375 -1.40 -16.25 16.45
CA ASP A 375 -1.85 -17.65 16.33
C ASP A 375 -3.32 -17.79 15.90
N ARG A 376 -3.92 -16.74 15.37
CA ARG A 376 -5.32 -16.64 14.88
C ARG A 376 -5.42 -15.62 13.78
N PRO A 377 -6.51 -15.59 12.97
CA PRO A 377 -6.66 -14.60 11.89
C PRO A 377 -6.49 -13.17 12.39
N PHE A 378 -5.69 -12.39 11.67
CA PHE A 378 -5.34 -11.02 12.03
C PHE A 378 -5.35 -10.09 10.82
N VAL A 379 -5.54 -8.81 11.09
CA VAL A 379 -5.31 -7.73 10.12
C VAL A 379 -3.85 -7.31 10.20
N TYR A 380 -3.26 -7.02 9.04
CA TYR A 380 -1.94 -6.42 9.00
C TYR A 380 -1.93 -5.15 8.15
N VAL A 381 -1.01 -4.26 8.48
CA VAL A 381 -0.78 -3.00 7.77
C VAL A 381 0.72 -2.80 7.64
N LEU A 382 1.18 -2.43 6.44
CA LEU A 382 2.55 -1.99 6.20
C LEU A 382 2.52 -0.48 5.95
N LYS A 383 3.27 0.24 6.75
CA LYS A 383 3.40 1.70 6.64
C LYS A 383 4.82 2.11 6.29
N THR A 384 4.94 3.19 5.55
CA THR A 384 6.18 3.92 5.33
C THR A 384 5.91 5.39 5.61
N GLY A 385 6.65 5.94 6.56
CA GLY A 385 6.36 7.28 7.05
C GLY A 385 4.90 7.41 7.51
N ARG A 386 4.15 8.32 6.90
CA ARG A 386 2.73 8.56 7.20
C ARG A 386 1.78 7.66 6.41
N ASN A 387 2.23 7.06 5.30
CA ASN A 387 1.39 6.37 4.36
C ASN A 387 1.23 4.87 4.66
N ILE A 388 0.00 4.37 4.51
CA ILE A 388 -0.29 2.94 4.46
C ILE A 388 -0.01 2.48 3.02
N LEU A 389 1.00 1.63 2.85
CA LEU A 389 1.35 1.07 1.55
C LEU A 389 0.58 -0.22 1.25
N PHE A 390 0.45 -1.07 2.27
CA PHE A 390 -0.29 -2.33 2.16
C PHE A 390 -1.19 -2.54 3.37
N SER A 391 -2.29 -3.20 3.14
CA SER A 391 -3.17 -3.74 4.17
C SER A 391 -3.68 -5.11 3.74
N GLY A 392 -4.02 -5.96 4.69
CA GLY A 392 -4.52 -7.28 4.38
C GLY A 392 -4.96 -8.07 5.60
N VAL A 393 -5.40 -9.27 5.34
CA VAL A 393 -5.77 -10.26 6.36
C VAL A 393 -4.93 -11.51 6.15
N PHE A 394 -4.40 -12.06 7.21
CA PHE A 394 -3.84 -13.40 7.22
C PHE A 394 -4.87 -14.37 7.84
N HIS A 395 -5.28 -15.35 7.03
CA HIS A 395 -6.25 -16.37 7.37
C HIS A 395 -5.95 -17.62 6.54
N PRO A 396 -4.98 -18.47 6.96
CA PRO A 396 -4.45 -19.60 6.20
C PRO A 396 -5.44 -20.73 5.97
#